data_70f8093eab0cf0d3ae810aa7d62706f2
#
_entry.id   70f8093eab0cf0d3ae810aa7d62706f2
#
_cell.length_a   1.000
_cell.length_b   1.000
_cell.length_c   1.000
_cell.angle_alpha   90.00
_cell.angle_beta   90.00
_cell.angle_gamma   90.00
#
_symmetry.space_group_name_H-M   'P 1'
#
loop_
_entity.id
_entity.type
_entity.pdbx_description
1 polymer ?
#
loop_
_entity_poly.entity_id
_entity_poly.type
_entity_poly.pdbx_seq_one_letter_code
_entity_poly.pdbx_strand_id
1 'polypeptide(L)'
;MNPTPPEDKLDFKKILPIFVIVLIDLLGLTIIIPLMPLYATSFGANALMIGFLGAAYPIAQFLGAPILGRLSDRYGRRPVLIASQIGTFAGFLLLGAANSLWLLFLSRIIDGLSGANIATAQAAISDSTTEKTRTQGLGLLGAAFGLGFVVGPIIAFVSLAASSNNYHVPAFVAAGFSLLSIGLTWFWFEETLPPEKRGLGDQKPSLSFGAMFQALRHPQVGLLLILIFAQQIAFGGFEQLLSLFTLSRLGLNASGNSIIFVFVGIIVVMVQGGFIGPWSRKLGDRKLVYLGLATLSIGLILTSLTPRQPLPSYSRAALEAELGATSDGRGHEMPTTSQVPVDLPPDDNNGWLGLIWILVAMIPASIGGGVLQPSLNSLITKRVTLIEIGGMLGISAALLSAANAVAPLLGGALFQTLGSSAPFLTGGILLGLLLIFAMRMIQPGREEEAPAGLARGGGGH
;
A
#
# COMPACT_ATOMS: atom_id res chain seq x y z
N MET A 1 -8.07 -40.50 -31.82
CA MET A 1 -7.19 -39.65 -30.96
C MET A 1 -8.04 -38.49 -30.48
N ASN A 2 -8.48 -38.52 -29.24
CA ASN A 2 -9.14 -37.36 -28.67
C ASN A 2 -8.09 -36.25 -28.52
N PRO A 3 -8.36 -35.02 -28.94
CA PRO A 3 -7.45 -33.92 -28.71
C PRO A 3 -7.33 -33.74 -27.19
N THR A 4 -6.12 -33.80 -26.68
CA THR A 4 -5.79 -33.38 -25.32
C THR A 4 -6.42 -32.03 -25.09
N PRO A 5 -7.17 -31.81 -23.97
CA PRO A 5 -7.71 -30.50 -23.65
C PRO A 5 -6.54 -29.48 -23.64
N PRO A 6 -6.71 -28.29 -24.20
CA PRO A 6 -5.66 -27.29 -24.16
C PRO A 6 -5.24 -27.10 -22.69
N GLU A 7 -3.93 -27.24 -22.42
CA GLU A 7 -3.38 -26.92 -21.13
C GLU A 7 -3.87 -25.51 -20.76
N ASP A 8 -4.58 -25.38 -19.63
CA ASP A 8 -5.06 -24.12 -19.07
C ASP A 8 -3.86 -23.26 -18.65
N LYS A 9 -3.11 -22.75 -19.62
CA LYS A 9 -2.02 -21.79 -19.39
C LYS A 9 -2.59 -20.38 -19.42
N LEU A 10 -2.05 -19.54 -18.55
CA LEU A 10 -2.37 -18.11 -18.52
C LEU A 10 -2.04 -17.49 -19.88
N ASP A 11 -3.02 -16.86 -20.54
CA ASP A 11 -2.77 -16.10 -21.78
C ASP A 11 -2.07 -14.78 -21.44
N PHE A 12 -0.74 -14.87 -21.40
CA PHE A 12 0.11 -13.74 -21.03
C PHE A 12 -0.03 -12.55 -21.99
N LYS A 13 -0.40 -12.79 -23.26
CA LYS A 13 -0.59 -11.72 -24.25
C LYS A 13 -1.77 -10.80 -23.90
N LYS A 14 -2.84 -11.36 -23.34
CA LYS A 14 -4.03 -10.59 -22.92
C LYS A 14 -3.80 -9.87 -21.58
N ILE A 15 -3.00 -10.45 -20.70
CA ILE A 15 -2.80 -9.92 -19.33
C ILE A 15 -1.66 -8.91 -19.27
N LEU A 16 -0.64 -9.04 -20.11
CA LEU A 16 0.51 -8.15 -20.11
C LEU A 16 0.15 -6.67 -20.25
N PRO A 17 -0.76 -6.23 -21.14
CA PRO A 17 -1.19 -4.83 -21.18
C PRO A 17 -1.77 -4.36 -19.86
N ILE A 18 -2.65 -5.16 -19.24
CA ILE A 18 -3.27 -4.81 -17.95
C ILE A 18 -2.21 -4.69 -16.87
N PHE A 19 -1.28 -5.64 -16.79
CA PHE A 19 -0.19 -5.63 -15.83
C PHE A 19 0.69 -4.38 -15.96
N VAL A 20 1.12 -4.05 -17.19
CA VAL A 20 1.98 -2.88 -17.43
C VAL A 20 1.26 -1.58 -17.12
N ILE A 21 0.01 -1.44 -17.49
CA ILE A 21 -0.82 -0.27 -17.21
C ILE A 21 -0.94 -0.07 -15.70
N VAL A 22 -1.29 -1.13 -14.96
CA VAL A 22 -1.41 -1.07 -13.50
C VAL A 22 -0.08 -0.77 -12.84
N LEU A 23 1.01 -1.37 -13.31
CA LEU A 23 2.35 -1.07 -12.79
C LEU A 23 2.68 0.42 -12.95
N ILE A 24 2.42 1.00 -14.11
CA ILE A 24 2.70 2.42 -14.39
C ILE A 24 1.83 3.34 -13.53
N ASP A 25 0.56 3.02 -13.32
CA ASP A 25 -0.32 3.75 -12.42
C ASP A 25 0.17 3.68 -10.96
N LEU A 26 0.62 2.49 -10.53
CA LEU A 26 1.19 2.31 -9.20
C LEU A 26 2.52 3.05 -9.00
N LEU A 27 3.34 3.18 -10.06
CA LEU A 27 4.54 4.03 -9.99
C LEU A 27 4.17 5.48 -9.66
N GLY A 28 3.14 6.04 -10.31
CA GLY A 28 2.64 7.37 -9.99
C GLY A 28 2.27 7.52 -8.50
N LEU A 29 1.53 6.57 -7.95
CA LEU A 29 1.13 6.56 -6.54
C LEU A 29 2.34 6.44 -5.60
N THR A 30 3.24 5.48 -5.86
CA THR A 30 4.34 5.14 -4.95
C THR A 30 5.48 6.17 -4.95
N ILE A 31 5.63 6.96 -6.02
CA ILE A 31 6.50 8.14 -6.06
C ILE A 31 6.11 9.15 -4.97
N ILE A 32 4.81 9.31 -4.72
CA ILE A 32 4.27 10.34 -3.84
C ILE A 32 4.34 9.94 -2.36
N ILE A 33 4.29 8.65 -2.03
CA ILE A 33 4.23 8.15 -0.64
C ILE A 33 5.34 8.74 0.26
N PRO A 34 6.65 8.68 -0.08
CA PRO A 34 7.70 9.14 0.82
C PRO A 34 7.74 10.65 1.02
N LEU A 35 7.17 11.41 0.09
CA LEU A 35 7.28 12.88 0.11
C LEU A 35 6.02 13.58 0.63
N MET A 36 4.86 12.95 0.59
CA MET A 36 3.59 13.61 0.95
C MET A 36 3.58 14.23 2.36
N PRO A 37 4.04 13.56 3.43
CA PRO A 37 4.09 14.16 4.75
C PRO A 37 4.99 15.41 4.81
N LEU A 38 6.15 15.37 4.15
CA LEU A 38 7.09 16.49 4.15
C LEU A 38 6.58 17.65 3.29
N TYR A 39 5.95 17.33 2.15
CA TYR A 39 5.30 18.34 1.31
C TYR A 39 4.17 19.05 2.04
N ALA A 40 3.36 18.32 2.83
CA ALA A 40 2.34 18.94 3.69
C ALA A 40 2.97 19.78 4.80
N THR A 41 4.09 19.32 5.40
CA THR A 41 4.82 20.07 6.42
C THR A 41 5.35 21.40 5.90
N SER A 42 5.79 21.47 4.63
CA SER A 42 6.23 22.75 4.03
C SER A 42 5.10 23.79 3.90
N PHE A 43 3.84 23.36 3.91
CA PHE A 43 2.66 24.24 4.01
C PHE A 43 2.15 24.42 5.46
N GLY A 44 2.96 24.09 6.47
CA GLY A 44 2.60 24.26 7.85
C GLY A 44 1.66 23.21 8.44
N ALA A 45 1.48 22.04 7.77
CA ALA A 45 0.64 20.98 8.28
C ALA A 45 1.27 20.31 9.52
N ASN A 46 0.51 20.20 10.59
CA ASN A 46 0.88 19.39 11.76
C ASN A 46 0.59 17.90 11.52
N ALA A 47 1.02 17.02 12.44
CA ALA A 47 0.88 15.58 12.29
C ALA A 47 -0.57 15.12 12.11
N LEU A 48 -1.52 15.77 12.77
CA LEU A 48 -2.94 15.46 12.62
C LEU A 48 -3.45 15.82 11.22
N MET A 49 -3.08 16.98 10.69
CA MET A 49 -3.42 17.40 9.32
C MET A 49 -2.81 16.45 8.28
N ILE A 50 -1.57 15.97 8.50
CA ILE A 50 -0.92 14.95 7.67
C ILE A 50 -1.69 13.62 7.75
N GLY A 51 -2.19 13.25 8.92
CA GLY A 51 -3.09 12.10 9.09
C GLY A 51 -4.37 12.23 8.27
N PHE A 52 -5.04 13.40 8.30
CA PHE A 52 -6.21 13.67 7.45
C PHE A 52 -5.88 13.63 5.97
N LEU A 53 -4.74 14.19 5.57
CA LEU A 53 -4.28 14.17 4.17
C LEU A 53 -4.00 12.74 3.69
N GLY A 54 -3.35 11.93 4.52
CA GLY A 54 -3.11 10.50 4.26
C GLY A 54 -4.41 9.69 4.15
N ALA A 55 -5.45 10.05 4.91
CA ALA A 55 -6.76 9.41 4.84
C ALA A 55 -7.61 9.87 3.65
N ALA A 56 -7.37 11.06 3.11
CA ALA A 56 -8.20 11.66 2.06
C ALA A 56 -8.27 10.78 0.79
N TYR A 57 -7.14 10.24 0.34
CA TYR A 57 -7.07 9.34 -0.82
C TYR A 57 -7.84 8.03 -0.59
N PRO A 58 -7.56 7.21 0.46
CA PRO A 58 -8.28 5.95 0.66
C PRO A 58 -9.76 6.14 0.98
N ILE A 59 -10.18 7.23 1.63
CA ILE A 59 -11.60 7.55 1.82
C ILE A 59 -12.26 7.83 0.47
N ALA A 60 -11.66 8.68 -0.35
CA ALA A 60 -12.17 9.00 -1.68
C ALA A 60 -12.21 7.76 -2.58
N GLN A 61 -11.17 6.91 -2.55
CA GLN A 61 -11.11 5.65 -3.28
C GLN A 61 -12.21 4.66 -2.83
N PHE A 62 -12.45 4.55 -1.53
CA PHE A 62 -13.52 3.70 -1.00
C PHE A 62 -14.90 4.13 -1.52
N LEU A 63 -15.14 5.43 -1.64
CA LEU A 63 -16.38 5.98 -2.20
C LEU A 63 -16.43 5.85 -3.74
N GLY A 64 -15.31 6.01 -4.42
CA GLY A 64 -15.20 5.94 -5.89
C GLY A 64 -15.29 4.50 -6.44
N ALA A 65 -14.76 3.52 -5.72
CA ALA A 65 -14.65 2.15 -6.21
C ALA A 65 -15.99 1.50 -6.60
N PRO A 66 -17.08 1.60 -5.83
CA PRO A 66 -18.39 1.07 -6.24
C PRO A 66 -19.00 1.80 -7.45
N ILE A 67 -18.68 3.09 -7.60
CA ILE A 67 -19.18 3.92 -8.72
C ILE A 67 -18.45 3.50 -10.00
N LEU A 68 -17.12 3.52 -10.00
CA LEU A 68 -16.31 3.13 -11.15
C LEU A 68 -16.50 1.66 -11.52
N GLY A 69 -16.67 0.76 -10.52
CA GLY A 69 -17.00 -0.64 -10.76
C GLY A 69 -18.28 -0.81 -11.58
N ARG A 70 -19.39 -0.18 -11.14
CA ARG A 70 -20.66 -0.21 -11.87
C ARG A 70 -20.58 0.44 -13.24
N LEU A 71 -19.90 1.58 -13.36
CA LEU A 71 -19.67 2.21 -14.66
C LEU A 71 -18.89 1.28 -15.59
N SER A 72 -17.89 0.56 -15.09
CA SER A 72 -17.09 -0.37 -15.90
C SER A 72 -17.88 -1.62 -16.32
N ASP A 73 -18.84 -2.08 -15.51
CA ASP A 73 -19.76 -3.16 -15.88
C ASP A 73 -20.79 -2.71 -16.94
N ARG A 74 -21.16 -1.43 -16.93
CA ARG A 74 -22.14 -0.86 -17.87
C ARG A 74 -21.55 -0.40 -19.18
N TYR A 75 -20.43 0.31 -19.14
CA TYR A 75 -19.85 0.94 -20.34
C TYR A 75 -18.66 0.18 -20.93
N GLY A 76 -18.12 -0.81 -20.20
CA GLY A 76 -16.92 -1.54 -20.56
C GLY A 76 -15.72 -1.13 -19.70
N ARG A 77 -14.68 -2.00 -19.69
CA ARG A 77 -13.49 -1.80 -18.85
C ARG A 77 -12.62 -0.66 -19.35
N ARG A 78 -12.36 -0.65 -20.68
CA ARG A 78 -11.44 0.30 -21.32
C ARG A 78 -11.85 1.78 -21.15
N PRO A 79 -13.09 2.21 -21.47
CA PRO A 79 -13.47 3.62 -21.34
C PRO A 79 -13.44 4.10 -19.89
N VAL A 80 -13.80 3.24 -18.92
CA VAL A 80 -13.78 3.60 -17.51
C VAL A 80 -12.35 3.66 -16.97
N LEU A 81 -11.45 2.77 -17.40
CA LEU A 81 -10.01 2.88 -17.07
C LEU A 81 -9.45 4.21 -17.57
N ILE A 82 -9.70 4.59 -18.83
CA ILE A 82 -9.22 5.85 -19.38
C ILE A 82 -9.77 7.05 -18.59
N ALA A 83 -11.08 7.08 -18.31
CA ALA A 83 -11.70 8.16 -17.53
C ALA A 83 -11.10 8.27 -16.11
N SER A 84 -10.86 7.14 -15.46
CA SER A 84 -10.20 7.03 -14.17
C SER A 84 -8.77 7.57 -14.21
N GLN A 85 -7.97 7.15 -15.18
CA GLN A 85 -6.58 7.60 -15.36
C GLN A 85 -6.49 9.10 -15.68
N ILE A 86 -7.45 9.66 -16.42
CA ILE A 86 -7.53 11.11 -16.66
C ILE A 86 -7.74 11.85 -15.32
N GLY A 87 -8.59 11.34 -14.44
CA GLY A 87 -8.78 11.91 -13.11
C GLY A 87 -7.52 11.81 -12.24
N THR A 88 -6.83 10.68 -12.26
CA THR A 88 -5.53 10.50 -11.57
C THR A 88 -4.46 11.45 -12.14
N PHE A 89 -4.38 11.59 -13.45
CA PHE A 89 -3.50 12.58 -14.11
C PHE A 89 -3.79 14.00 -13.66
N ALA A 90 -5.07 14.41 -13.64
CA ALA A 90 -5.48 15.72 -13.14
C ALA A 90 -5.13 15.90 -11.65
N GLY A 91 -5.29 14.86 -10.83
CA GLY A 91 -4.89 14.84 -9.43
C GLY A 91 -3.38 15.09 -9.27
N PHE A 92 -2.52 14.40 -10.03
CA PHE A 92 -1.07 14.61 -9.97
C PHE A 92 -0.63 15.95 -10.55
N LEU A 93 -1.28 16.46 -11.60
CA LEU A 93 -1.03 17.83 -12.09
C LEU A 93 -1.36 18.86 -11.02
N LEU A 94 -2.50 18.71 -10.36
CA LEU A 94 -2.91 19.60 -9.27
C LEU A 94 -1.93 19.51 -8.09
N LEU A 95 -1.45 18.31 -7.76
CA LEU A 95 -0.42 18.10 -6.75
C LEU A 95 0.89 18.81 -7.12
N GLY A 96 1.33 18.67 -8.38
CA GLY A 96 2.53 19.33 -8.88
C GLY A 96 2.41 20.85 -8.96
N ALA A 97 1.21 21.38 -9.10
CA ALA A 97 0.92 22.81 -9.09
C ALA A 97 0.50 23.35 -7.71
N ALA A 98 0.51 22.50 -6.66
CA ALA A 98 -0.01 22.90 -5.35
C ALA A 98 0.86 23.98 -4.72
N ASN A 99 0.21 25.05 -4.26
CA ASN A 99 0.80 26.16 -3.51
C ASN A 99 0.11 26.38 -2.15
N SER A 100 -0.68 25.42 -1.72
CA SER A 100 -1.38 25.46 -0.43
C SER A 100 -1.79 24.05 0.01
N LEU A 101 -1.96 23.87 1.31
CA LEU A 101 -2.41 22.61 1.90
C LEU A 101 -3.78 22.17 1.34
N TRP A 102 -4.67 23.13 1.05
CA TRP A 102 -5.97 22.84 0.46
C TRP A 102 -5.87 22.16 -0.92
N LEU A 103 -4.94 22.61 -1.77
CA LEU A 103 -4.71 22.00 -3.08
C LEU A 103 -4.13 20.58 -2.95
N LEU A 104 -3.33 20.30 -1.90
CA LEU A 104 -2.90 18.95 -1.60
C LEU A 104 -4.11 18.05 -1.28
N PHE A 105 -5.03 18.50 -0.40
CA PHE A 105 -6.25 17.76 -0.11
C PHE A 105 -7.10 17.52 -1.35
N LEU A 106 -7.35 18.56 -2.14
CA LEU A 106 -8.14 18.45 -3.35
C LEU A 106 -7.51 17.47 -4.36
N SER A 107 -6.19 17.52 -4.54
CA SER A 107 -5.46 16.57 -5.40
C SER A 107 -5.66 15.13 -4.93
N ARG A 108 -5.59 14.86 -3.61
CA ARG A 108 -5.78 13.53 -3.05
C ARG A 108 -7.21 13.03 -3.18
N ILE A 109 -8.21 13.91 -3.03
CA ILE A 109 -9.62 13.58 -3.21
C ILE A 109 -9.90 13.22 -4.68
N ILE A 110 -9.43 14.03 -5.62
CA ILE A 110 -9.62 13.78 -7.06
C ILE A 110 -8.94 12.46 -7.45
N ASP A 111 -7.67 12.31 -7.07
CA ASP A 111 -6.90 11.08 -7.36
C ASP A 111 -7.54 9.85 -6.69
N GLY A 112 -8.01 9.96 -5.45
CA GLY A 112 -8.68 8.87 -4.75
C GLY A 112 -10.01 8.46 -5.41
N LEU A 113 -10.88 9.41 -5.75
CA LEU A 113 -12.13 9.12 -6.47
C LEU A 113 -11.86 8.43 -7.81
N SER A 114 -10.79 8.83 -8.48
CA SER A 114 -10.36 8.27 -9.76
C SER A 114 -9.52 7.00 -9.60
N GLY A 115 -8.75 6.84 -8.53
CA GLY A 115 -7.82 5.73 -8.29
C GLY A 115 -8.46 4.36 -8.02
N ALA A 116 -9.79 4.23 -8.19
CA ALA A 116 -10.49 2.96 -8.17
C ALA A 116 -10.29 2.10 -9.44
N ASN A 117 -9.37 2.49 -10.33
CA ASN A 117 -8.95 1.76 -11.53
C ASN A 117 -8.44 0.35 -11.22
N ILE A 118 -7.87 0.13 -10.02
CA ILE A 118 -7.42 -1.19 -9.55
C ILE A 118 -8.60 -2.18 -9.56
N ALA A 119 -9.79 -1.78 -9.10
CA ALA A 119 -10.98 -2.64 -9.14
C ALA A 119 -11.39 -2.98 -10.58
N THR A 120 -11.32 -2.00 -11.50
CA THR A 120 -11.59 -2.23 -12.94
C THR A 120 -10.53 -3.11 -13.58
N ALA A 121 -9.25 -2.97 -13.22
CA ALA A 121 -8.17 -3.82 -13.68
C ALA A 121 -8.31 -5.27 -13.17
N GLN A 122 -8.72 -5.47 -11.92
CA GLN A 122 -9.05 -6.79 -11.37
C GLN A 122 -10.20 -7.46 -12.13
N ALA A 123 -11.23 -6.67 -12.47
CA ALA A 123 -12.34 -7.15 -13.30
C ALA A 123 -11.85 -7.52 -14.71
N ALA A 124 -11.03 -6.69 -15.36
CA ALA A 124 -10.47 -6.97 -16.68
C ALA A 124 -9.60 -8.24 -16.70
N ILE A 125 -8.78 -8.47 -15.66
CA ILE A 125 -8.03 -9.73 -15.48
C ILE A 125 -8.99 -10.90 -15.31
N SER A 126 -10.04 -10.74 -14.53
CA SER A 126 -11.04 -11.79 -14.29
C SER A 126 -11.79 -12.14 -15.58
N ASP A 127 -12.10 -11.15 -16.42
CA ASP A 127 -12.73 -11.33 -17.73
C ASP A 127 -11.78 -12.02 -18.73
N SER A 128 -10.45 -11.88 -18.55
CA SER A 128 -9.40 -12.41 -19.43
C SER A 128 -8.83 -13.76 -18.97
N THR A 129 -9.32 -14.31 -17.86
CA THR A 129 -8.81 -15.54 -17.24
C THR A 129 -9.90 -16.59 -17.05
N THR A 130 -9.51 -17.88 -17.04
CA THR A 130 -10.37 -18.97 -16.62
C THR A 130 -10.39 -19.09 -15.09
N GLU A 131 -11.32 -19.88 -14.52
CA GLU A 131 -11.34 -20.13 -13.08
C GLU A 131 -10.01 -20.68 -12.53
N LYS A 132 -9.31 -21.51 -13.32
CA LYS A 132 -8.02 -22.11 -12.93
C LYS A 132 -6.85 -21.13 -12.99
N THR A 133 -6.86 -20.17 -13.91
CA THR A 133 -5.77 -19.21 -14.12
C THR A 133 -6.02 -17.86 -13.46
N ARG A 134 -7.24 -17.61 -12.96
CA ARG A 134 -7.63 -16.31 -12.35
C ARG A 134 -6.75 -15.92 -11.16
N THR A 135 -6.43 -16.86 -10.29
CA THR A 135 -5.55 -16.61 -9.13
C THR A 135 -4.15 -16.18 -9.57
N GLN A 136 -3.63 -16.79 -10.65
CA GLN A 136 -2.34 -16.40 -11.22
C GLN A 136 -2.38 -14.99 -11.83
N GLY A 137 -3.45 -14.69 -12.59
CA GLY A 137 -3.67 -13.36 -13.16
C GLY A 137 -3.76 -12.26 -12.07
N LEU A 138 -4.55 -12.48 -11.03
CA LEU A 138 -4.66 -11.56 -9.91
C LEU A 138 -3.35 -11.44 -9.10
N GLY A 139 -2.55 -12.51 -9.05
CA GLY A 139 -1.22 -12.50 -8.44
C GLY A 139 -0.25 -11.54 -9.11
N LEU A 140 -0.39 -11.28 -10.42
CA LEU A 140 0.41 -10.29 -11.14
C LEU A 140 0.15 -8.85 -10.63
N LEU A 141 -1.06 -8.53 -10.17
CA LEU A 141 -1.31 -7.24 -9.54
C LEU A 141 -0.48 -7.06 -8.26
N GLY A 142 -0.39 -8.12 -7.45
CA GLY A 142 0.50 -8.11 -6.28
C GLY A 142 1.96 -7.88 -6.66
N ALA A 143 2.43 -8.48 -7.77
CA ALA A 143 3.77 -8.24 -8.28
C ALA A 143 3.95 -6.79 -8.78
N ALA A 144 2.93 -6.19 -9.41
CA ALA A 144 2.95 -4.78 -9.81
C ALA A 144 3.05 -3.86 -8.59
N PHE A 145 2.31 -4.13 -7.52
CA PHE A 145 2.44 -3.40 -6.24
C PHE A 145 3.87 -3.52 -5.68
N GLY A 146 4.41 -4.74 -5.59
CA GLY A 146 5.77 -4.96 -5.08
C GLY A 146 6.82 -4.20 -5.89
N LEU A 147 6.76 -4.24 -7.23
CA LEU A 147 7.65 -3.48 -8.10
C LEU A 147 7.45 -1.96 -7.93
N GLY A 148 6.21 -1.50 -7.81
CA GLY A 148 5.89 -0.09 -7.58
C GLY A 148 6.53 0.43 -6.30
N PHE A 149 6.45 -0.30 -5.21
CA PHE A 149 7.04 0.07 -3.92
C PHE A 149 8.58 0.13 -3.91
N VAL A 150 9.26 -0.50 -4.87
CA VAL A 150 10.72 -0.37 -5.04
C VAL A 150 11.04 0.76 -6.01
N VAL A 151 10.44 0.72 -7.19
CA VAL A 151 10.80 1.63 -8.30
C VAL A 151 10.29 3.05 -8.03
N GLY A 152 9.10 3.19 -7.42
CA GLY A 152 8.53 4.51 -7.10
C GLY A 152 9.43 5.38 -6.22
N PRO A 153 9.87 4.93 -5.05
CA PRO A 153 10.80 5.68 -4.21
C PRO A 153 12.16 5.95 -4.87
N ILE A 154 12.65 5.08 -5.78
CA ILE A 154 13.86 5.35 -6.57
C ILE A 154 13.61 6.55 -7.50
N ILE A 155 12.47 6.57 -8.19
CA ILE A 155 12.09 7.68 -9.06
C ILE A 155 11.90 8.97 -8.24
N ALA A 156 11.27 8.86 -7.06
CA ALA A 156 11.11 9.98 -6.13
C ALA A 156 12.48 10.53 -5.72
N PHE A 157 13.41 9.68 -5.30
CA PHE A 157 14.77 10.08 -4.96
C PHE A 157 15.50 10.78 -6.11
N VAL A 158 15.48 10.17 -7.30
CA VAL A 158 16.17 10.73 -8.47
C VAL A 158 15.59 12.10 -8.86
N SER A 159 14.26 12.24 -8.87
CA SER A 159 13.59 13.49 -9.22
C SER A 159 13.83 14.59 -8.19
N LEU A 160 13.85 14.27 -6.90
CA LEU A 160 14.17 15.20 -5.82
C LEU A 160 15.65 15.62 -5.87
N ALA A 161 16.59 14.66 -6.01
CA ALA A 161 18.01 14.94 -6.10
C ALA A 161 18.35 15.81 -7.32
N ALA A 162 17.69 15.58 -8.46
CA ALA A 162 17.88 16.38 -9.67
C ALA A 162 17.27 17.79 -9.59
N SER A 163 16.37 18.04 -8.65
CA SER A 163 15.62 19.30 -8.53
C SER A 163 15.88 20.06 -7.22
N SER A 164 16.98 19.76 -6.51
CA SER A 164 17.30 20.36 -5.22
C SER A 164 16.17 20.24 -4.20
N ASN A 165 15.57 19.04 -4.10
CA ASN A 165 14.44 18.68 -3.23
C ASN A 165 13.14 19.48 -3.50
N ASN A 166 12.91 19.89 -4.73
CA ASN A 166 11.65 20.52 -5.12
C ASN A 166 10.51 19.49 -5.19
N TYR A 167 9.55 19.55 -4.27
CA TYR A 167 8.43 18.60 -4.15
C TYR A 167 7.45 18.61 -5.33
N HIS A 168 7.42 19.71 -6.12
CA HIS A 168 6.60 19.80 -7.33
C HIS A 168 7.06 18.83 -8.42
N VAL A 169 8.38 18.60 -8.54
CA VAL A 169 8.97 17.80 -9.63
C VAL A 169 8.56 16.33 -9.58
N PRO A 170 8.65 15.59 -8.45
CA PRO A 170 8.15 14.22 -8.38
C PRO A 170 6.66 14.10 -8.70
N ALA A 171 5.83 15.10 -8.33
CA ALA A 171 4.41 15.10 -8.64
C ALA A 171 4.15 15.25 -10.15
N PHE A 172 4.90 16.10 -10.85
CA PHE A 172 4.84 16.19 -12.31
C PHE A 172 5.38 14.93 -13.00
N VAL A 173 6.40 14.27 -12.43
CA VAL A 173 6.88 12.98 -12.92
C VAL A 173 5.78 11.91 -12.77
N ALA A 174 5.07 11.88 -11.65
CA ALA A 174 3.91 11.00 -11.44
C ALA A 174 2.79 11.30 -12.46
N ALA A 175 2.51 12.57 -12.75
CA ALA A 175 1.59 12.96 -13.82
C ALA A 175 2.05 12.45 -15.19
N GLY A 176 3.35 12.49 -15.49
CA GLY A 176 3.93 11.92 -16.71
C GLY A 176 3.68 10.41 -16.84
N PHE A 177 3.85 9.65 -15.75
CA PHE A 177 3.51 8.22 -15.73
C PHE A 177 2.01 7.99 -15.93
N SER A 178 1.14 8.80 -15.31
CA SER A 178 -0.30 8.70 -15.52
C SER A 178 -0.69 9.00 -16.98
N LEU A 179 -0.05 10.00 -17.60
CA LEU A 179 -0.27 10.28 -19.04
C LEU A 179 0.20 9.11 -19.92
N LEU A 180 1.34 8.48 -19.60
CA LEU A 180 1.82 7.28 -20.27
C LEU A 180 0.82 6.13 -20.12
N SER A 181 0.26 5.92 -18.92
CA SER A 181 -0.76 4.91 -18.64
C SER A 181 -2.01 5.13 -19.50
N ILE A 182 -2.50 6.38 -19.63
CA ILE A 182 -3.61 6.75 -20.52
C ILE A 182 -3.29 6.36 -21.97
N GLY A 183 -2.09 6.71 -22.46
CA GLY A 183 -1.65 6.37 -23.80
C GLY A 183 -1.63 4.85 -24.04
N LEU A 184 -1.06 4.10 -23.10
CA LEU A 184 -1.02 2.63 -23.19
C LEU A 184 -2.43 2.02 -23.16
N THR A 185 -3.31 2.54 -22.30
CA THR A 185 -4.70 2.06 -22.27
C THR A 185 -5.43 2.39 -23.58
N TRP A 186 -5.15 3.55 -24.17
CA TRP A 186 -5.76 3.95 -25.44
C TRP A 186 -5.27 3.12 -26.62
N PHE A 187 -3.97 2.83 -26.72
CA PHE A 187 -3.41 2.21 -27.92
C PHE A 187 -3.20 0.70 -27.81
N TRP A 188 -3.05 0.16 -26.59
CA TRP A 188 -2.65 -1.23 -26.39
C TRP A 188 -3.69 -2.08 -25.65
N PHE A 189 -4.52 -1.47 -24.77
CA PHE A 189 -5.51 -2.23 -24.02
C PHE A 189 -6.77 -2.46 -24.86
N GLU A 190 -7.12 -3.75 -25.07
CA GLU A 190 -8.35 -4.15 -25.72
C GLU A 190 -9.49 -4.30 -24.69
N GLU A 191 -10.73 -3.99 -25.12
CA GLU A 191 -11.91 -4.17 -24.28
C GLU A 191 -12.09 -5.64 -23.91
N THR A 192 -12.21 -5.93 -22.62
CA THR A 192 -12.33 -7.30 -22.10
C THR A 192 -13.78 -7.70 -21.82
N LEU A 193 -14.70 -6.73 -21.67
CA LEU A 193 -16.10 -6.99 -21.41
C LEU A 193 -16.92 -6.99 -22.70
N PRO A 194 -17.41 -8.18 -23.18
CA PRO A 194 -18.23 -8.25 -24.37
C PRO A 194 -19.50 -7.40 -24.26
N PRO A 195 -19.97 -6.77 -25.37
CA PRO A 195 -21.17 -5.93 -25.36
C PRO A 195 -22.41 -6.60 -24.76
N GLU A 196 -22.57 -7.93 -25.00
CA GLU A 196 -23.72 -8.71 -24.54
C GLU A 196 -23.74 -8.88 -23.01
N LYS A 197 -22.58 -8.73 -22.34
CA LYS A 197 -22.46 -8.87 -20.88
C LYS A 197 -22.54 -7.53 -20.15
N ARG A 198 -22.58 -6.40 -20.89
CA ARG A 198 -22.67 -5.07 -20.30
C ARG A 198 -24.02 -4.86 -19.64
N GLY A 199 -24.03 -4.27 -18.44
CA GLY A 199 -25.25 -3.97 -17.68
C GLY A 199 -25.85 -5.17 -16.95
N LEU A 200 -25.38 -6.41 -17.16
CA LEU A 200 -25.84 -7.58 -16.42
C LEU A 200 -25.34 -7.59 -14.96
N GLY A 201 -24.31 -6.80 -14.64
CA GLY A 201 -23.73 -6.65 -13.32
C GLY A 201 -24.60 -5.89 -12.31
N ASP A 202 -25.58 -5.11 -12.79
CA ASP A 202 -26.47 -4.31 -11.93
C ASP A 202 -27.35 -5.17 -10.98
N GLN A 203 -27.45 -6.48 -11.21
CA GLN A 203 -28.19 -7.43 -10.38
C GLN A 203 -27.35 -8.13 -9.30
N LYS A 204 -26.03 -7.96 -9.28
CA LYS A 204 -25.22 -8.55 -8.21
C LYS A 204 -25.32 -7.68 -6.96
N PRO A 205 -25.58 -8.27 -5.79
CA PRO A 205 -25.59 -7.51 -4.55
C PRO A 205 -24.23 -6.83 -4.38
N SER A 206 -24.22 -5.51 -4.38
CA SER A 206 -23.05 -4.72 -3.97
C SER A 206 -22.62 -5.22 -2.59
N LEU A 207 -21.31 -5.21 -2.31
CA LEU A 207 -20.78 -5.45 -0.97
C LEU A 207 -21.60 -4.61 0.03
N SER A 208 -22.54 -5.27 0.74
CA SER A 208 -23.38 -4.57 1.70
C SER A 208 -22.71 -4.62 3.07
N PHE A 209 -22.88 -3.57 3.88
CA PHE A 209 -22.41 -3.58 5.27
C PHE A 209 -22.91 -4.81 6.03
N GLY A 210 -24.13 -5.32 5.68
CA GLY A 210 -24.68 -6.56 6.23
C GLY A 210 -23.84 -7.79 5.88
N ALA A 211 -23.38 -7.92 4.63
CA ALA A 211 -22.52 -9.03 4.20
C ALA A 211 -21.15 -8.97 4.89
N MET A 212 -20.59 -7.78 5.06
CA MET A 212 -19.34 -7.58 5.78
C MET A 212 -19.47 -7.98 7.26
N PHE A 213 -20.57 -7.58 7.91
CA PHE A 213 -20.84 -7.94 9.31
C PHE A 213 -21.08 -9.44 9.48
N GLN A 214 -21.78 -10.06 8.52
CA GLN A 214 -21.99 -11.50 8.50
C GLN A 214 -20.69 -12.28 8.32
N ALA A 215 -19.79 -11.82 7.45
CA ALA A 215 -18.47 -12.42 7.25
C ALA A 215 -17.59 -12.32 8.50
N LEU A 216 -17.65 -11.20 9.23
CA LEU A 216 -16.93 -11.05 10.52
C LEU A 216 -17.42 -12.04 11.58
N ARG A 217 -18.67 -12.50 11.50
CA ARG A 217 -19.23 -13.55 12.38
C ARG A 217 -18.96 -14.96 11.89
N HIS A 218 -18.32 -15.14 10.72
CA HIS A 218 -18.04 -16.47 10.19
C HIS A 218 -17.03 -17.21 11.09
N PRO A 219 -17.34 -18.43 11.56
CA PRO A 219 -16.58 -19.09 12.63
C PRO A 219 -15.11 -19.39 12.26
N GLN A 220 -14.82 -19.60 10.97
CA GLN A 220 -13.46 -19.98 10.51
C GLN A 220 -12.66 -18.80 9.93
N VAL A 221 -13.31 -17.73 9.47
CA VAL A 221 -12.70 -16.64 8.71
C VAL A 221 -12.83 -15.29 9.41
N GLY A 222 -13.85 -15.10 10.25
CA GLY A 222 -14.11 -13.81 10.89
C GLY A 222 -12.91 -13.27 11.65
N LEU A 223 -12.21 -14.13 12.38
CA LEU A 223 -10.98 -13.76 13.07
C LEU A 223 -9.88 -13.29 12.09
N LEU A 224 -9.70 -13.97 10.94
CA LEU A 224 -8.69 -13.61 9.95
C LEU A 224 -8.98 -12.24 9.33
N LEU A 225 -10.26 -11.92 9.10
CA LEU A 225 -10.71 -10.61 8.63
C LEU A 225 -10.45 -9.51 9.66
N ILE A 226 -10.68 -9.78 10.95
CA ILE A 226 -10.33 -8.85 12.04
C ILE A 226 -8.82 -8.62 12.09
N LEU A 227 -8.02 -9.68 11.93
CA LEU A 227 -6.56 -9.56 11.89
C LEU A 227 -6.09 -8.72 10.70
N ILE A 228 -6.70 -8.86 9.51
CA ILE A 228 -6.41 -8.02 8.34
C ILE A 228 -6.67 -6.55 8.66
N PHE A 229 -7.82 -6.24 9.23
CA PHE A 229 -8.18 -4.87 9.58
C PHE A 229 -7.24 -4.29 10.64
N ALA A 230 -7.02 -5.02 11.74
CA ALA A 230 -6.23 -4.53 12.87
C ALA A 230 -4.73 -4.39 12.53
N GLN A 231 -4.15 -5.35 11.79
CA GLN A 231 -2.77 -5.25 11.34
C GLN A 231 -2.57 -4.08 10.38
N GLN A 232 -3.56 -3.82 9.51
CA GLN A 232 -3.47 -2.70 8.57
C GLN A 232 -3.61 -1.34 9.26
N ILE A 233 -4.35 -1.24 10.34
CA ILE A 233 -4.36 -0.01 11.18
C ILE A 233 -2.94 0.29 11.67
N ALA A 234 -2.23 -0.70 12.20
CA ALA A 234 -0.86 -0.52 12.70
C ALA A 234 0.13 -0.25 11.56
N PHE A 235 0.06 -1.02 10.47
CA PHE A 235 0.98 -0.91 9.34
C PHE A 235 0.73 0.37 8.51
N GLY A 236 -0.52 0.70 8.21
CA GLY A 236 -0.86 1.91 7.43
C GLY A 236 -0.51 3.20 8.18
N GLY A 237 -0.68 3.23 9.52
CA GLY A 237 -0.21 4.33 10.34
C GLY A 237 1.31 4.49 10.31
N PHE A 238 2.05 3.38 10.37
CA PHE A 238 3.50 3.35 10.21
C PHE A 238 3.92 3.87 8.84
N GLU A 239 3.36 3.35 7.75
CA GLU A 239 3.73 3.71 6.38
C GLU A 239 3.54 5.22 6.12
N GLN A 240 2.41 5.77 6.52
CA GLN A 240 2.07 7.19 6.30
C GLN A 240 2.88 8.16 7.16
N LEU A 241 3.31 7.75 8.34
CA LEU A 241 4.00 8.64 9.27
C LEU A 241 5.52 8.42 9.34
N LEU A 242 6.05 7.40 8.65
CA LEU A 242 7.48 7.10 8.68
C LEU A 242 8.33 8.30 8.24
N SER A 243 7.95 9.00 7.16
CA SER A 243 8.68 10.18 6.70
C SER A 243 8.65 11.33 7.71
N LEU A 244 7.52 11.54 8.38
CA LEU A 244 7.41 12.56 9.42
C LEU A 244 8.21 12.19 10.67
N PHE A 245 8.23 10.90 11.01
CA PHE A 245 9.00 10.37 12.13
C PHE A 245 10.51 10.54 11.91
N THR A 246 11.01 10.16 10.73
CA THR A 246 12.42 10.28 10.40
C THR A 246 12.87 11.73 10.25
N LEU A 247 11.98 12.63 9.79
CA LEU A 247 12.19 14.07 9.85
C LEU A 247 12.40 14.52 11.30
N SER A 248 11.52 14.12 12.23
CA SER A 248 11.56 14.54 13.65
C SER A 248 12.71 13.93 14.46
N ARG A 249 13.21 12.73 14.08
CA ARG A 249 14.25 12.00 14.82
C ARG A 249 15.63 12.13 14.20
N LEU A 250 15.70 12.12 12.88
CA LEU A 250 16.94 12.03 12.10
C LEU A 250 17.19 13.27 11.24
N GLY A 251 16.24 14.21 11.16
CA GLY A 251 16.33 15.36 10.28
C GLY A 251 16.40 14.99 8.79
N LEU A 252 15.82 13.84 8.40
CA LEU A 252 15.84 13.39 7.02
C LEU A 252 14.82 14.18 6.18
N ASN A 253 15.29 14.77 5.10
CA ASN A 253 14.44 15.37 4.07
C ASN A 253 13.80 14.31 3.16
N ALA A 254 13.07 14.73 2.13
CA ALA A 254 12.37 13.82 1.23
C ALA A 254 13.28 12.85 0.46
N SER A 255 14.47 13.31 0.03
CA SER A 255 15.48 12.46 -0.61
C SER A 255 15.97 11.37 0.35
N GLY A 256 16.34 11.74 1.58
CA GLY A 256 16.78 10.79 2.61
C GLY A 256 15.70 9.76 2.95
N ASN A 257 14.43 10.18 3.03
CA ASN A 257 13.31 9.29 3.25
C ASN A 257 13.10 8.32 2.08
N SER A 258 13.24 8.79 0.84
CA SER A 258 13.09 7.93 -0.34
C SER A 258 14.09 6.76 -0.30
N ILE A 259 15.32 6.96 0.19
CA ILE A 259 16.32 5.88 0.36
C ILE A 259 15.83 4.83 1.36
N ILE A 260 15.21 5.24 2.49
CA ILE A 260 14.64 4.29 3.46
C ILE A 260 13.53 3.48 2.80
N PHE A 261 12.63 4.11 2.03
CA PHE A 261 11.57 3.39 1.32
C PHE A 261 12.10 2.43 0.25
N VAL A 262 13.18 2.79 -0.46
CA VAL A 262 13.89 1.86 -1.38
C VAL A 262 14.41 0.65 -0.62
N PHE A 263 15.05 0.85 0.53
CA PHE A 263 15.56 -0.24 1.37
C PHE A 263 14.42 -1.17 1.83
N VAL A 264 13.32 -0.61 2.34
CA VAL A 264 12.11 -1.35 2.70
C VAL A 264 11.55 -2.12 1.51
N GLY A 265 11.41 -1.46 0.36
CA GLY A 265 10.87 -2.06 -0.86
C GLY A 265 11.71 -3.25 -1.34
N ILE A 266 13.03 -3.16 -1.33
CA ILE A 266 13.93 -4.26 -1.68
C ILE A 266 13.67 -5.48 -0.79
N ILE A 267 13.54 -5.29 0.53
CA ILE A 267 13.26 -6.39 1.47
C ILE A 267 11.90 -7.01 1.18
N VAL A 268 10.86 -6.18 0.97
CA VAL A 268 9.51 -6.66 0.66
C VAL A 268 9.49 -7.49 -0.63
N VAL A 269 10.16 -7.03 -1.69
CA VAL A 269 10.26 -7.78 -2.96
C VAL A 269 11.00 -9.10 -2.78
N MET A 270 12.11 -9.11 -2.05
CA MET A 270 12.82 -10.36 -1.73
C MET A 270 11.93 -11.34 -0.96
N VAL A 271 11.16 -10.84 0.02
CA VAL A 271 10.26 -11.68 0.82
C VAL A 271 9.13 -12.22 -0.04
N GLN A 272 8.42 -11.36 -0.76
CA GLN A 272 7.25 -11.77 -1.55
C GLN A 272 7.62 -12.55 -2.81
N GLY A 273 8.69 -12.16 -3.50
CA GLY A 273 9.13 -12.80 -4.73
C GLY A 273 9.95 -14.09 -4.53
N GLY A 274 10.72 -14.15 -3.42
CA GLY A 274 11.66 -15.26 -3.22
C GLY A 274 11.32 -16.19 -2.05
N PHE A 275 10.97 -15.62 -0.90
CA PHE A 275 10.91 -16.40 0.34
C PHE A 275 9.51 -16.89 0.72
N ILE A 276 8.45 -16.16 0.39
CA ILE A 276 7.09 -16.49 0.86
C ILE A 276 6.63 -17.87 0.40
N GLY A 277 6.91 -18.24 -0.85
CA GLY A 277 6.53 -19.54 -1.42
C GLY A 277 7.22 -20.72 -0.69
N PRO A 278 8.56 -20.75 -0.59
CA PRO A 278 9.29 -21.73 0.20
C PRO A 278 8.89 -21.77 1.66
N TRP A 279 8.69 -20.61 2.29
CA TRP A 279 8.28 -20.54 3.70
C TRP A 279 6.84 -21.06 3.92
N SER A 280 5.91 -20.74 3.02
CA SER A 280 4.53 -21.27 3.09
C SER A 280 4.52 -22.80 3.00
N ARG A 281 5.31 -23.38 2.09
CA ARG A 281 5.42 -24.85 1.96
C ARG A 281 6.06 -25.50 3.18
N LYS A 282 7.07 -24.85 3.83
CA LYS A 282 7.83 -25.42 4.94
C LYS A 282 7.16 -25.20 6.30
N LEU A 283 6.62 -24.03 6.54
CA LEU A 283 6.09 -23.62 7.83
C LEU A 283 4.55 -23.70 7.89
N GLY A 284 3.88 -23.62 6.73
CA GLY A 284 2.44 -23.44 6.64
C GLY A 284 1.99 -21.98 6.88
N ASP A 285 0.86 -21.59 6.29
CA ASP A 285 0.42 -20.19 6.31
C ASP A 285 0.09 -19.69 7.72
N ARG A 286 -0.42 -20.57 8.62
CA ARG A 286 -0.70 -20.21 10.02
C ARG A 286 0.54 -19.73 10.76
N LYS A 287 1.66 -20.48 10.66
CA LYS A 287 2.93 -20.07 11.29
C LYS A 287 3.51 -18.83 10.63
N LEU A 288 3.27 -18.63 9.32
CA LEU A 288 3.67 -17.41 8.64
C LEU A 288 2.91 -16.19 9.15
N VAL A 289 1.61 -16.31 9.46
CA VAL A 289 0.85 -15.21 10.10
C VAL A 289 1.48 -14.87 11.47
N TYR A 290 1.85 -15.88 12.28
CA TYR A 290 2.50 -15.63 13.56
C TYR A 290 3.89 -14.98 13.39
N LEU A 291 4.68 -15.47 12.43
CA LEU A 291 5.97 -14.86 12.09
C LEU A 291 5.81 -13.40 11.64
N GLY A 292 4.84 -13.14 10.76
CA GLY A 292 4.57 -11.80 10.27
C GLY A 292 4.14 -10.84 11.37
N LEU A 293 3.22 -11.25 12.26
CA LEU A 293 2.78 -10.44 13.40
C LEU A 293 3.96 -10.18 14.37
N ALA A 294 4.78 -11.21 14.66
CA ALA A 294 5.93 -11.08 15.56
C ALA A 294 6.97 -10.12 14.98
N THR A 295 7.38 -10.32 13.74
CA THR A 295 8.43 -9.51 13.11
C THR A 295 7.97 -8.07 12.88
N LEU A 296 6.71 -7.84 12.47
CA LEU A 296 6.16 -6.49 12.33
C LEU A 296 6.05 -5.78 13.69
N SER A 297 5.59 -6.48 14.75
CA SER A 297 5.54 -5.95 16.11
C SER A 297 6.93 -5.52 16.59
N ILE A 298 7.93 -6.39 16.45
CA ILE A 298 9.33 -6.11 16.83
C ILE A 298 9.84 -4.91 16.01
N GLY A 299 9.62 -4.89 14.71
CA GLY A 299 10.05 -3.81 13.83
C GLY A 299 9.47 -2.45 14.25
N LEU A 300 8.17 -2.37 14.54
CA LEU A 300 7.54 -1.14 14.99
C LEU A 300 8.04 -0.69 16.37
N ILE A 301 8.22 -1.62 17.32
CA ILE A 301 8.79 -1.30 18.64
C ILE A 301 10.22 -0.77 18.49
N LEU A 302 11.07 -1.44 17.70
CA LEU A 302 12.43 -0.95 17.42
C LEU A 302 12.43 0.43 16.75
N THR A 303 11.49 0.65 15.80
CA THR A 303 11.31 1.96 15.17
C THR A 303 10.99 3.04 16.22
N SER A 304 10.09 2.76 17.16
CA SER A 304 9.73 3.71 18.21
C SER A 304 10.90 4.12 19.12
N LEU A 305 11.89 3.23 19.24
CA LEU A 305 13.10 3.41 20.04
C LEU A 305 14.25 4.07 19.27
N THR A 306 14.04 4.49 18.01
CA THR A 306 15.09 5.14 17.21
C THR A 306 15.69 6.33 17.96
N PRO A 307 17.01 6.40 18.14
CA PRO A 307 17.67 7.53 18.77
C PRO A 307 17.41 8.84 18.03
N ARG A 308 17.30 9.95 18.76
CA ARG A 308 17.19 11.27 18.18
C ARG A 308 18.59 11.79 17.83
N GLN A 309 19.16 11.22 16.77
CA GLN A 309 20.49 11.50 16.32
C GLN A 309 20.50 11.67 14.79
N PRO A 310 20.54 12.92 14.31
CA PRO A 310 20.62 13.20 12.87
C PRO A 310 21.97 12.84 12.28
N LEU A 311 22.03 12.78 10.93
CA LEU A 311 23.27 12.51 10.20
C LEU A 311 24.37 13.52 10.50
N PRO A 312 25.66 13.17 10.34
CA PRO A 312 26.78 14.12 10.52
C PRO A 312 26.71 15.37 9.62
N SER A 313 26.07 15.26 8.46
CA SER A 313 25.87 16.37 7.51
C SER A 313 24.60 17.18 7.79
N TYR A 314 23.84 16.85 8.82
CA TYR A 314 22.61 17.55 9.16
C TYR A 314 22.90 18.98 9.65
N SER A 315 22.07 19.90 9.19
CA SER A 315 21.97 21.27 9.71
C SER A 315 20.52 21.64 9.81
N ARG A 316 20.10 21.98 11.03
CA ARG A 316 18.71 22.37 11.32
C ARG A 316 18.31 23.59 10.50
N ALA A 317 19.17 24.60 10.44
CA ALA A 317 18.92 25.84 9.71
C ALA A 317 18.76 25.58 8.19
N ALA A 318 19.56 24.68 7.63
CA ALA A 318 19.45 24.32 6.22
C ALA A 318 18.14 23.56 5.92
N LEU A 319 17.72 22.66 6.81
CA LEU A 319 16.47 21.92 6.67
C LEU A 319 15.24 22.82 6.84
N GLU A 320 15.26 23.74 7.80
CA GLU A 320 14.19 24.74 7.98
C GLU A 320 14.07 25.64 6.75
N ALA A 321 15.21 26.06 6.16
CA ALA A 321 15.23 26.83 4.93
C ALA A 321 14.67 26.03 3.73
N GLU A 322 15.04 24.74 3.61
CA GLU A 322 14.51 23.84 2.56
C GLU A 322 12.98 23.70 2.67
N LEU A 323 12.46 23.45 3.87
CA LEU A 323 11.02 23.31 4.11
C LEU A 323 10.27 24.62 3.91
N GLY A 324 10.85 25.75 4.26
CA GLY A 324 10.30 27.10 4.05
C GLY A 324 10.31 27.54 2.59
N ALA A 325 11.40 27.25 1.86
CA ALA A 325 11.54 27.63 0.45
C ALA A 325 10.52 26.95 -0.49
N THR A 326 10.02 25.78 -0.11
CA THR A 326 9.02 25.05 -0.89
C THR A 326 7.62 25.70 -0.80
N SER A 327 7.36 26.49 0.25
CA SER A 327 6.07 27.18 0.42
C SER A 327 5.93 28.44 -0.42
N ASP A 328 7.00 28.96 -1.05
CA ASP A 328 7.01 30.28 -1.66
C ASP A 328 7.42 30.26 -3.14
N GLY A 329 6.54 29.72 -3.98
CA GLY A 329 6.68 29.86 -5.44
C GLY A 329 6.51 31.31 -5.98
N ARG A 330 6.36 32.31 -5.11
CA ARG A 330 6.21 33.72 -5.45
C ARG A 330 6.90 34.63 -4.45
N GLY A 331 8.19 34.64 -4.35
CA GLY A 331 9.03 35.72 -3.83
C GLY A 331 8.44 36.72 -2.79
N HIS A 332 7.49 36.31 -1.97
CA HIS A 332 6.99 37.09 -0.87
C HIS A 332 7.66 36.61 0.40
N GLU A 333 8.45 37.47 1.00
CA GLU A 333 9.05 37.28 2.34
C GLU A 333 7.91 36.96 3.32
N MET A 334 7.77 35.67 3.70
CA MET A 334 6.93 35.31 4.83
C MET A 334 7.58 35.84 6.13
N PRO A 335 6.77 36.22 7.13
CA PRO A 335 7.31 36.70 8.41
C PRO A 335 8.18 35.59 9.01
N THR A 336 9.34 35.97 9.51
CA THR A 336 10.46 35.19 10.06
C THR A 336 10.13 34.30 11.29
N THR A 337 8.88 33.87 11.46
CA THR A 337 8.37 33.06 12.57
C THR A 337 7.57 31.84 12.12
N SER A 338 7.73 31.35 10.90
CA SER A 338 7.13 30.08 10.49
C SER A 338 7.88 28.93 11.17
N GLN A 339 7.51 28.64 12.41
CA GLN A 339 7.98 27.45 13.11
C GLN A 339 7.48 26.23 12.31
N VAL A 340 8.40 25.41 11.85
CA VAL A 340 8.08 24.09 11.28
C VAL A 340 7.25 23.37 12.36
N PRO A 341 6.02 22.90 12.05
CA PRO A 341 5.10 22.36 13.07
C PRO A 341 5.53 20.99 13.62
N VAL A 342 6.74 20.57 13.32
CA VAL A 342 7.38 19.33 13.76
C VAL A 342 8.65 19.68 14.53
N ASP A 343 8.83 19.07 15.70
CA ASP A 343 10.02 19.24 16.51
C ASP A 343 11.23 18.57 15.84
N LEU A 344 12.10 19.37 15.22
CA LEU A 344 13.32 18.93 14.55
C LEU A 344 14.43 18.58 15.54
N PRO A 345 15.33 17.63 15.24
CA PRO A 345 16.44 17.30 16.11
C PRO A 345 17.41 18.48 16.23
N PRO A 346 18.11 18.63 17.39
CA PRO A 346 19.14 19.64 17.56
C PRO A 346 20.43 19.25 16.80
N ASP A 347 21.32 20.23 16.52
CA ASP A 347 22.58 20.02 15.81
C ASP A 347 23.73 19.52 16.71
N ASP A 348 23.50 19.30 17.98
CA ASP A 348 24.52 19.01 19.00
C ASP A 348 24.88 17.52 19.14
N ASN A 349 24.10 16.62 18.52
CA ASN A 349 24.25 15.17 18.64
C ASN A 349 24.23 14.44 17.28
N ASN A 350 24.99 14.93 16.31
CA ASN A 350 25.02 14.36 14.97
C ASN A 350 25.84 13.05 14.93
N GLY A 351 25.34 12.03 14.21
CA GLY A 351 26.01 10.74 14.09
C GLY A 351 25.28 9.74 13.22
N TRP A 352 25.82 8.55 13.10
CA TRP A 352 25.28 7.47 12.25
C TRP A 352 24.33 6.53 12.98
N LEU A 353 24.30 6.54 14.33
CA LEU A 353 23.54 5.54 15.11
C LEU A 353 22.06 5.59 14.81
N GLY A 354 21.46 6.79 14.66
CA GLY A 354 20.05 6.93 14.33
C GLY A 354 19.67 6.29 13.01
N LEU A 355 20.47 6.53 11.96
CA LEU A 355 20.25 5.94 10.64
C LEU A 355 20.46 4.42 10.64
N ILE A 356 21.54 3.94 11.25
CA ILE A 356 21.80 2.50 11.36
C ILE A 356 20.66 1.81 12.12
N TRP A 357 20.21 2.41 13.22
CA TRP A 357 19.13 1.87 14.03
C TRP A 357 17.82 1.74 13.24
N ILE A 358 17.40 2.81 12.53
CA ILE A 358 16.16 2.75 11.74
C ILE A 358 16.24 1.71 10.62
N LEU A 359 17.39 1.58 9.93
CA LEU A 359 17.56 0.55 8.90
C LEU A 359 17.46 -0.85 9.50
N VAL A 360 18.06 -1.11 10.67
CA VAL A 360 17.93 -2.39 11.38
C VAL A 360 16.48 -2.65 11.78
N ALA A 361 15.77 -1.64 12.28
CA ALA A 361 14.34 -1.75 12.65
C ALA A 361 13.45 -2.03 11.43
N MET A 362 13.80 -1.50 10.24
CA MET A 362 13.05 -1.74 9.00
C MET A 362 13.15 -3.19 8.52
N ILE A 363 14.20 -3.96 8.86
CA ILE A 363 14.32 -5.37 8.44
C ILE A 363 13.14 -6.20 8.94
N PRO A 364 12.91 -6.35 10.25
CA PRO A 364 11.78 -7.13 10.76
C PRO A 364 10.43 -6.50 10.37
N ALA A 365 10.30 -5.15 10.31
CA ALA A 365 9.09 -4.49 9.87
C ALA A 365 8.70 -4.87 8.44
N SER A 366 9.66 -4.84 7.51
CA SER A 366 9.46 -5.18 6.10
C SER A 366 9.17 -6.66 5.88
N ILE A 367 9.84 -7.55 6.62
CA ILE A 367 9.55 -9.00 6.57
C ILE A 367 8.11 -9.25 7.01
N GLY A 368 7.69 -8.64 8.13
CA GLY A 368 6.33 -8.80 8.65
C GLY A 368 5.27 -8.26 7.70
N GLY A 369 5.44 -7.03 7.20
CA GLY A 369 4.56 -6.42 6.21
C GLY A 369 4.45 -7.25 4.92
N GLY A 370 5.57 -7.78 4.43
CA GLY A 370 5.61 -8.60 3.22
C GLY A 370 4.94 -9.97 3.34
N VAL A 371 4.93 -10.56 4.54
CA VAL A 371 4.40 -11.93 4.79
C VAL A 371 2.93 -11.93 5.16
N LEU A 372 2.45 -10.94 5.95
CA LEU A 372 1.14 -10.99 6.61
C LEU A 372 -0.02 -11.08 5.64
N GLN A 373 -0.15 -10.10 4.73
CA GLN A 373 -1.31 -10.01 3.84
C GLN A 373 -1.48 -11.23 2.93
N PRO A 374 -0.43 -11.72 2.23
CA PRO A 374 -0.54 -12.93 1.43
C PRO A 374 -0.90 -14.18 2.25
N SER A 375 -0.32 -14.33 3.46
CA SER A 375 -0.59 -15.48 4.33
C SER A 375 -2.01 -15.48 4.89
N LEU A 376 -2.54 -14.30 5.29
CA LEU A 376 -3.92 -14.17 5.75
C LEU A 376 -4.92 -14.47 4.62
N ASN A 377 -4.68 -13.94 3.41
CA ASN A 377 -5.51 -14.23 2.25
C ASN A 377 -5.47 -15.71 1.87
N SER A 378 -4.29 -16.34 1.93
CA SER A 378 -4.14 -17.79 1.69
C SER A 378 -4.93 -18.62 2.72
N LEU A 379 -4.87 -18.27 4.01
CA LEU A 379 -5.67 -18.93 5.04
C LEU A 379 -7.16 -18.78 4.80
N ILE A 380 -7.63 -17.60 4.41
CA ILE A 380 -9.05 -17.35 4.08
C ILE A 380 -9.49 -18.28 2.94
N THR A 381 -8.74 -18.30 1.83
CA THR A 381 -9.10 -19.12 0.66
C THR A 381 -9.14 -20.62 0.95
N LYS A 382 -8.32 -21.11 1.88
CA LYS A 382 -8.29 -22.52 2.30
C LYS A 382 -9.40 -22.92 3.25
N ARG A 383 -10.10 -21.93 3.85
CA ARG A 383 -11.14 -22.16 4.89
C ARG A 383 -12.55 -21.91 4.43
N VAL A 384 -12.74 -21.51 3.19
CA VAL A 384 -14.05 -21.28 2.58
C VAL A 384 -14.25 -22.18 1.36
N THR A 385 -15.47 -22.33 0.90
CA THR A 385 -15.80 -23.07 -0.32
C THR A 385 -15.34 -22.28 -1.56
N LEU A 386 -15.11 -22.96 -2.69
CA LEU A 386 -14.69 -22.31 -3.95
C LEU A 386 -15.65 -21.18 -4.39
N ILE A 387 -16.94 -21.33 -4.10
CA ILE A 387 -17.98 -20.34 -4.43
C ILE A 387 -17.83 -19.06 -3.57
N GLU A 388 -17.39 -19.19 -2.33
CA GLU A 388 -17.28 -18.10 -1.36
C GLU A 388 -15.96 -17.32 -1.46
N ILE A 389 -14.91 -17.91 -2.08
CA ILE A 389 -13.55 -17.30 -2.14
C ILE A 389 -13.61 -15.86 -2.64
N GLY A 390 -14.27 -15.61 -3.77
CA GLY A 390 -14.36 -14.28 -4.36
C GLY A 390 -15.04 -13.26 -3.44
N GLY A 391 -16.12 -13.66 -2.77
CA GLY A 391 -16.83 -12.81 -1.80
C GLY A 391 -15.97 -12.48 -0.58
N MET A 392 -15.29 -13.48 0.00
CA MET A 392 -14.45 -13.28 1.18
C MET A 392 -13.20 -12.44 0.90
N LEU A 393 -12.55 -12.64 -0.26
CA LEU A 393 -11.44 -11.78 -0.68
C LEU A 393 -11.90 -10.35 -0.97
N GLY A 394 -13.10 -10.16 -1.53
CA GLY A 394 -13.70 -8.84 -1.69
C GLY A 394 -13.96 -8.14 -0.36
N ILE A 395 -14.47 -8.86 0.66
CA ILE A 395 -14.66 -8.33 2.02
C ILE A 395 -13.30 -8.03 2.66
N SER A 396 -12.29 -8.89 2.49
CA SER A 396 -10.91 -8.65 2.94
C SER A 396 -10.37 -7.33 2.35
N ALA A 397 -10.53 -7.11 1.05
CA ALA A 397 -10.10 -5.88 0.38
C ALA A 397 -10.87 -4.64 0.88
N ALA A 398 -12.17 -4.75 1.15
CA ALA A 398 -12.97 -3.67 1.70
C ALA A 398 -12.53 -3.29 3.13
N LEU A 399 -12.23 -4.28 3.98
CA LEU A 399 -11.70 -4.05 5.32
C LEU A 399 -10.30 -3.43 5.29
N LEU A 400 -9.45 -3.86 4.35
CA LEU A 400 -8.13 -3.25 4.11
C LEU A 400 -8.26 -1.77 3.72
N SER A 401 -9.18 -1.45 2.81
CA SER A 401 -9.44 -0.05 2.40
C SER A 401 -9.99 0.79 3.54
N ALA A 402 -10.89 0.24 4.36
CA ALA A 402 -11.40 0.92 5.55
C ALA A 402 -10.29 1.17 6.58
N ALA A 403 -9.39 0.20 6.79
CA ALA A 403 -8.24 0.37 7.66
C ALA A 403 -7.27 1.44 7.14
N ASN A 404 -7.00 1.48 5.82
CA ASN A 404 -6.17 2.51 5.19
C ASN A 404 -6.76 3.92 5.33
N ALA A 405 -8.09 4.05 5.42
CA ALA A 405 -8.75 5.33 5.69
C ALA A 405 -8.59 5.77 7.15
N VAL A 406 -8.64 4.82 8.10
CA VAL A 406 -8.62 5.09 9.54
C VAL A 406 -7.18 5.21 10.09
N ALA A 407 -6.25 4.40 9.59
CA ALA A 407 -4.89 4.29 10.10
C ALA A 407 -4.12 5.63 10.14
N PRO A 408 -4.11 6.46 9.08
CA PRO A 408 -3.42 7.75 9.11
C PRO A 408 -4.03 8.73 10.12
N LEU A 409 -5.35 8.69 10.31
CA LEU A 409 -6.04 9.55 11.28
C LEU A 409 -5.62 9.22 12.70
N LEU A 410 -5.68 7.93 13.06
CA LEU A 410 -5.25 7.47 14.38
C LEU A 410 -3.75 7.72 14.59
N GLY A 411 -2.94 7.40 13.59
CA GLY A 411 -1.50 7.62 13.65
C GLY A 411 -1.14 9.09 13.81
N GLY A 412 -1.76 9.98 13.02
CA GLY A 412 -1.56 11.42 13.10
C GLY A 412 -1.98 12.01 14.46
N ALA A 413 -3.13 11.56 14.99
CA ALA A 413 -3.60 11.95 16.33
C ALA A 413 -2.63 11.50 17.44
N LEU A 414 -2.18 10.23 17.41
CA LEU A 414 -1.19 9.71 18.36
C LEU A 414 0.14 10.47 18.27
N PHE A 415 0.61 10.74 17.06
CA PHE A 415 1.84 11.49 16.83
C PHE A 415 1.74 12.90 17.43
N GLN A 416 0.61 13.58 17.18
CA GLN A 416 0.39 14.96 17.65
C GLN A 416 0.23 15.05 19.16
N THR A 417 -0.44 14.08 19.80
CA THR A 417 -0.80 14.15 21.22
C THR A 417 0.22 13.50 22.15
N LEU A 418 0.82 12.39 21.72
CA LEU A 418 1.72 11.56 22.53
C LEU A 418 3.17 11.56 22.02
N GLY A 419 3.44 12.27 20.91
CA GLY A 419 4.77 12.41 20.32
C GLY A 419 5.09 11.43 19.21
N SER A 420 6.21 11.67 18.52
CA SER A 420 6.59 11.00 17.27
C SER A 420 6.73 9.47 17.36
N SER A 421 7.13 8.93 18.52
CA SER A 421 7.28 7.49 18.76
C SER A 421 5.96 6.77 19.03
N ALA A 422 4.91 7.47 19.47
CA ALA A 422 3.69 6.86 19.97
C ALA A 422 2.95 5.98 18.93
N PRO A 423 2.78 6.38 17.67
CA PRO A 423 2.10 5.54 16.67
C PRO A 423 2.81 4.20 16.47
N PHE A 424 4.14 4.20 16.46
CA PHE A 424 4.96 3.00 16.25
C PHE A 424 4.94 2.08 17.47
N LEU A 425 5.05 2.64 18.69
CA LEU A 425 4.99 1.88 19.92
C LEU A 425 3.61 1.24 20.11
N THR A 426 2.54 2.03 19.96
CA THR A 426 1.17 1.53 20.13
C THR A 426 0.81 0.50 19.06
N GLY A 427 1.22 0.73 17.80
CA GLY A 427 1.07 -0.24 16.72
C GLY A 427 1.82 -1.54 16.98
N GLY A 428 3.07 -1.45 17.44
CA GLY A 428 3.87 -2.61 17.82
C GLY A 428 3.27 -3.42 18.98
N ILE A 429 2.80 -2.75 20.03
CA ILE A 429 2.11 -3.40 21.16
C ILE A 429 0.81 -4.07 20.69
N LEU A 430 -0.01 -3.38 19.89
CA LEU A 430 -1.23 -3.93 19.32
C LEU A 430 -0.95 -5.23 18.54
N LEU A 431 0.07 -5.23 17.68
CA LEU A 431 0.45 -6.43 16.90
C LEU A 431 0.97 -7.56 17.80
N GLY A 432 1.70 -7.24 18.86
CA GLY A 432 2.12 -8.22 19.86
C GLY A 432 0.94 -8.87 20.58
N LEU A 433 -0.07 -8.07 20.96
CA LEU A 433 -1.32 -8.58 21.54
C LEU A 433 -2.11 -9.42 20.53
N LEU A 434 -2.18 -8.97 19.26
CA LEU A 434 -2.82 -9.74 18.19
C LEU A 434 -2.10 -11.06 17.92
N LEU A 435 -0.77 -11.11 18.04
CA LEU A 435 -0.02 -12.36 17.95
C LEU A 435 -0.45 -13.35 19.04
N ILE A 436 -0.48 -12.92 20.30
CA ILE A 436 -0.90 -13.77 21.42
C ILE A 436 -2.34 -14.25 21.21
N PHE A 437 -3.21 -13.36 20.78
CA PHE A 437 -4.61 -13.70 20.47
C PHE A 437 -4.71 -14.69 19.29
N ALA A 438 -3.99 -14.44 18.20
CA ALA A 438 -3.96 -15.31 17.02
C ALA A 438 -3.43 -16.72 17.37
N MET A 439 -2.38 -16.83 18.19
CA MET A 439 -1.83 -18.11 18.62
C MET A 439 -2.84 -18.95 19.41
N ARG A 440 -3.73 -18.31 20.19
CA ARG A 440 -4.78 -18.99 20.97
C ARG A 440 -6.02 -19.34 20.18
N MET A 441 -6.39 -18.50 19.21
CA MET A 441 -7.69 -18.54 18.54
C MET A 441 -7.66 -19.14 17.14
N ILE A 442 -6.54 -19.07 16.42
CA ILE A 442 -6.43 -19.70 15.08
C ILE A 442 -6.26 -21.20 15.27
N GLN A 443 -7.36 -21.93 15.15
CA GLN A 443 -7.32 -23.40 15.21
C GLN A 443 -6.62 -23.99 13.97
N PRO A 444 -6.03 -25.20 14.09
CA PRO A 444 -5.60 -25.99 12.94
C PRO A 444 -6.78 -26.18 11.98
N GLY A 445 -6.59 -25.86 10.70
CA GLY A 445 -7.62 -26.07 9.69
C GLY A 445 -7.29 -27.29 8.82
N ARG A 446 -8.13 -27.54 7.80
CA ARG A 446 -7.92 -28.62 6.83
C ARG A 446 -6.54 -28.60 6.15
N GLU A 447 -5.82 -27.47 6.18
CA GLU A 447 -4.46 -27.35 5.64
C GLU A 447 -3.40 -28.15 6.38
N GLU A 448 -3.66 -28.59 7.65
CA GLU A 448 -2.75 -29.44 8.42
C GLU A 448 -3.11 -30.94 8.33
N GLU A 449 -4.28 -31.24 7.78
CA GLU A 449 -4.75 -32.63 7.58
C GLU A 449 -4.31 -33.29 6.27
N ALA A 450 -3.55 -32.60 5.40
CA ALA A 450 -2.99 -33.19 4.19
C ALA A 450 -1.88 -34.22 4.52
N PRO A 451 -1.97 -35.42 3.98
CA PRO A 451 -1.51 -36.65 4.61
C PRO A 451 0.00 -36.81 4.65
N ALA A 452 0.54 -37.05 5.83
CA ALA A 452 1.80 -37.76 6.03
C ALA A 452 1.78 -39.20 5.45
N GLY A 453 0.78 -39.56 4.66
CA GLY A 453 0.45 -40.91 4.22
C GLY A 453 0.91 -41.34 2.83
N LEU A 454 1.48 -40.43 2.01
CA LEU A 454 1.91 -40.81 0.63
C LEU A 454 3.43 -40.99 0.44
N ALA A 455 4.21 -40.97 1.49
CA ALA A 455 5.67 -41.21 1.44
C ALA A 455 6.10 -42.61 1.94
N ARG A 456 5.17 -43.51 2.22
CA ARG A 456 5.50 -44.92 2.58
C ARG A 456 4.57 -45.90 1.87
N GLY A 457 4.88 -46.20 0.62
CA GLY A 457 4.14 -47.21 -0.12
C GLY A 457 4.74 -47.45 -1.51
N GLY A 458 6.00 -47.81 -1.57
CA GLY A 458 6.69 -48.12 -2.80
C GLY A 458 7.94 -48.99 -2.55
N GLY A 459 7.78 -50.08 -1.80
CA GLY A 459 8.80 -51.09 -1.65
C GLY A 459 8.16 -52.41 -1.30
N GLY A 460 8.04 -53.30 -2.30
CA GLY A 460 7.66 -54.68 -2.00
C GLY A 460 6.91 -55.36 -3.15
N HIS A 461 7.66 -56.13 -3.87
CA HIS A 461 7.35 -57.22 -4.82
C HIS A 461 7.21 -56.83 -6.28
#